data_7d1f6841201ce99d02aa0a1ed2047e5e
#
_entry.id   7d1f6841201ce99d02aa0a1ed2047e5e
#
_cell.length_a   1.000
_cell.length_b   1.000
_cell.length_c   1.000
_cell.angle_alpha   90.00
_cell.angle_beta   90.00
_cell.angle_gamma   90.00
#
_symmetry.space_group_name_H-M   'P 1'
#
loop_
_entity.id
_entity.type
_entity.pdbx_description
1 polymer ?
#
loop_
_entity_poly.entity_id
_entity_poly.type
_entity_poly.pdbx_seq_one_letter_code
_entity_poly.pdbx_strand_id
1 'polypeptide(L)'
;MCSSDLDWVKLEVIGDDRTLFPDAVELVAAAETLVDEGFTVLPYTNDDPILARRLEDVGCAAVMPLGSPIGSGMGIRNPYNVQIIAERAGVPVILDAGIGTASDAALAMELGCDGVLLASSVSRAEDPAGMATAMRAAVEAGHAARLAGRIPRRLHAEASTPAEGTPDLA
;
A
#
# COMPACT_ATOMS: atom_id res chain seq x y z
N MET A 1 29.00 16.93 11.75
CA MET A 1 27.92 16.22 12.47
C MET A 1 26.66 17.02 12.24
N CYS A 2 25.79 16.61 11.31
CA CYS A 2 24.42 17.09 11.28
C CYS A 2 23.68 16.25 12.33
N SER A 3 23.41 16.80 13.50
CA SER A 3 22.39 16.26 14.38
C SER A 3 21.05 16.63 13.74
N SER A 4 20.43 15.72 13.02
CA SER A 4 19.03 15.87 12.72
C SER A 4 18.30 15.52 14.02
N ASP A 5 17.59 16.49 14.60
CA ASP A 5 16.69 16.27 15.75
C ASP A 5 15.44 15.46 15.34
N LEU A 6 15.56 14.57 14.35
CA LEU A 6 14.48 13.76 13.80
C LEU A 6 14.57 12.36 14.40
N ASP A 7 13.56 12.01 15.18
CA ASP A 7 13.40 10.65 15.75
C ASP A 7 12.76 9.67 14.76
N TRP A 8 12.32 10.13 13.58
CA TRP A 8 11.61 9.36 12.58
C TRP A 8 12.48 9.11 11.34
N VAL A 9 12.53 7.87 10.89
CA VAL A 9 13.32 7.45 9.72
C VAL A 9 12.45 6.66 8.75
N LYS A 10 12.32 7.14 7.51
CA LYS A 10 11.91 6.27 6.40
C LYS A 10 13.16 5.55 5.91
N LEU A 11 13.21 4.24 6.13
CA LEU A 11 14.37 3.41 5.81
C LEU A 11 14.20 2.77 4.43
N GLU A 12 15.17 2.99 3.56
CA GLU A 12 15.27 2.35 2.25
C GLU A 12 16.65 1.70 2.12
N VAL A 13 16.72 0.37 2.05
CA VAL A 13 17.93 -0.39 1.74
C VAL A 13 17.75 -0.99 0.36
N ILE A 14 18.33 -0.37 -0.65
CA ILE A 14 18.14 -0.73 -2.05
C ILE A 14 19.13 -1.81 -2.45
N GLY A 15 18.62 -2.94 -2.93
CA GLY A 15 19.42 -4.10 -3.36
C GLY A 15 19.80 -4.08 -4.84
N ASP A 16 19.07 -3.33 -5.67
CA ASP A 16 19.36 -3.20 -7.10
C ASP A 16 19.00 -1.80 -7.62
N ASP A 17 20.01 -1.10 -8.13
CA ASP A 17 19.90 0.30 -8.58
C ASP A 17 18.97 0.50 -9.80
N ARG A 18 18.69 -0.55 -10.56
CA ARG A 18 17.85 -0.45 -11.76
C ARG A 18 16.37 -0.63 -11.47
N THR A 19 16.06 -1.49 -10.52
CA THR A 19 14.67 -1.82 -10.15
C THR A 19 14.24 -1.12 -8.87
N LEU A 20 15.19 -0.67 -8.05
CA LEU A 20 14.99 -0.09 -6.73
C LEU A 20 14.21 -1.04 -5.79
N PHE A 21 14.36 -2.36 -5.99
CA PHE A 21 13.87 -3.33 -5.04
C PHE A 21 14.70 -3.29 -3.75
N PRO A 22 14.04 -3.39 -2.58
CA PRO A 22 14.75 -3.44 -1.32
C PRO A 22 15.48 -4.77 -1.14
N ASP A 23 16.69 -4.71 -0.53
CA ASP A 23 17.40 -5.87 -0.03
C ASP A 23 16.76 -6.33 1.29
N ALA A 24 16.05 -7.45 1.25
CA ALA A 24 15.27 -7.93 2.39
C ALA A 24 16.12 -8.32 3.60
N VAL A 25 17.33 -8.81 3.37
CA VAL A 25 18.22 -9.27 4.46
C VAL A 25 18.85 -8.08 5.16
N GLU A 26 19.47 -7.19 4.39
CA GLU A 26 20.11 -6.00 4.91
C GLU A 26 19.09 -5.02 5.51
N LEU A 27 17.86 -4.97 4.97
CA LEU A 27 16.79 -4.13 5.49
C LEU A 27 16.41 -4.49 6.93
N VAL A 28 16.26 -5.79 7.23
CA VAL A 28 15.91 -6.23 8.59
C VAL A 28 17.03 -5.89 9.57
N ALA A 29 18.30 -6.13 9.20
CA ALA A 29 19.44 -5.82 10.04
C ALA A 29 19.60 -4.31 10.30
N ALA A 30 19.39 -3.49 9.27
CA ALA A 30 19.42 -2.03 9.40
C ALA A 30 18.25 -1.51 10.25
N ALA A 31 17.05 -2.08 10.08
CA ALA A 31 15.89 -1.71 10.87
C ALA A 31 16.10 -2.01 12.36
N GLU A 32 16.59 -3.21 12.70
CA GLU A 32 16.91 -3.60 14.08
C GLU A 32 17.91 -2.63 14.71
N THR A 33 18.98 -2.30 13.98
CA THR A 33 20.00 -1.35 14.46
C THR A 33 19.39 0.03 14.77
N LEU A 34 18.57 0.57 13.87
CA LEU A 34 17.97 1.89 14.07
C LEU A 34 16.93 1.90 15.18
N VAL A 35 16.14 0.82 15.33
CA VAL A 35 15.19 0.68 16.43
C VAL A 35 15.92 0.63 17.78
N ASP A 36 17.01 -0.12 17.87
CA ASP A 36 17.85 -0.21 19.09
C ASP A 36 18.50 1.13 19.43
N GLU A 37 18.79 1.97 18.43
CA GLU A 37 19.28 3.34 18.60
C GLU A 37 18.17 4.34 18.99
N GLY A 38 16.90 3.89 19.05
CA GLY A 38 15.75 4.67 19.49
C GLY A 38 15.01 5.43 18.40
N PHE A 39 15.26 5.12 17.13
CA PHE A 39 14.51 5.73 16.03
C PHE A 39 13.13 5.09 15.84
N THR A 40 12.17 5.88 15.40
CA THR A 40 10.88 5.42 14.89
C THR A 40 11.04 5.06 13.41
N VAL A 41 11.14 3.76 13.10
CA VAL A 41 11.51 3.26 11.78
C VAL A 41 10.29 2.89 10.94
N LEU A 42 10.24 3.39 9.69
CA LEU A 42 9.25 3.09 8.69
C LEU A 42 9.96 2.48 7.46
N PRO A 43 10.07 1.15 7.35
CA PRO A 43 10.86 0.50 6.31
C PRO A 43 10.09 0.35 5.00
N TYR A 44 10.68 0.79 3.88
CA TYR A 44 10.26 0.41 2.54
C TYR A 44 10.64 -1.04 2.28
N THR A 45 9.68 -1.89 1.93
CA THR A 45 9.88 -3.32 1.81
C THR A 45 9.20 -3.93 0.58
N ASN A 46 9.56 -5.17 0.28
CA ASN A 46 8.83 -5.99 -0.69
C ASN A 46 7.41 -6.31 -0.17
N ASP A 47 6.56 -6.79 -1.07
CA ASP A 47 5.21 -7.27 -0.77
C ASP A 47 5.19 -8.71 -0.19
N ASP A 48 6.25 -9.09 0.53
CA ASP A 48 6.35 -10.39 1.20
C ASP A 48 5.74 -10.32 2.62
N PRO A 49 4.64 -11.04 2.90
CA PRO A 49 4.01 -11.04 4.23
C PRO A 49 4.90 -11.56 5.36
N ILE A 50 5.88 -12.42 5.05
CA ILE A 50 6.82 -12.94 6.05
C ILE A 50 7.85 -11.88 6.40
N LEU A 51 8.34 -11.15 5.40
CA LEU A 51 9.27 -10.05 5.62
C LEU A 51 8.59 -8.91 6.39
N ALA A 52 7.35 -8.55 6.03
CA ALA A 52 6.57 -7.53 6.73
C ALA A 52 6.46 -7.86 8.24
N ARG A 53 6.17 -9.11 8.58
CA ARG A 53 6.12 -9.56 9.97
C ARG A 53 7.48 -9.47 10.67
N ARG A 54 8.59 -9.84 10.01
CA ARG A 54 9.93 -9.70 10.58
C ARG A 54 10.28 -8.27 10.92
N LEU A 55 9.90 -7.33 10.06
CA LEU A 55 10.11 -5.90 10.30
C LEU A 55 9.28 -5.39 11.49
N GLU A 56 8.05 -5.88 11.66
CA GLU A 56 7.25 -5.63 12.85
C GLU A 56 7.90 -6.25 14.11
N ASP A 57 8.34 -7.51 14.03
CA ASP A 57 8.97 -8.24 15.15
C ASP A 57 10.27 -7.56 15.66
N VAL A 58 11.02 -6.87 14.80
CA VAL A 58 12.20 -6.07 15.20
C VAL A 58 11.84 -4.67 15.71
N GLY A 59 10.56 -4.30 15.75
CA GLY A 59 10.09 -3.07 16.37
C GLY A 59 9.85 -1.89 15.43
N CYS A 60 9.75 -2.11 14.13
CA CYS A 60 9.35 -1.05 13.20
C CYS A 60 7.97 -0.50 13.53
N ALA A 61 7.80 0.82 13.44
CA ALA A 61 6.56 1.51 13.79
C ALA A 61 5.46 1.41 12.72
N ALA A 62 5.80 1.01 11.52
CA ALA A 62 4.91 0.71 10.41
C ALA A 62 5.59 -0.30 9.48
N VAL A 63 4.87 -0.83 8.48
CA VAL A 63 5.45 -1.55 7.35
C VAL A 63 4.99 -0.89 6.04
N MET A 64 5.92 -0.74 5.09
CA MET A 64 5.67 0.01 3.86
C MET A 64 5.93 -0.87 2.63
N PRO A 65 5.01 -1.84 2.33
CA PRO A 65 5.16 -2.71 1.18
C PRO A 65 5.00 -1.95 -0.14
N LEU A 66 5.77 -2.32 -1.15
CA LEU A 66 5.62 -1.79 -2.50
C LEU A 66 4.41 -2.39 -3.22
N GLY A 67 3.74 -1.61 -4.05
CA GLY A 67 2.79 -2.11 -5.05
C GLY A 67 3.51 -2.61 -6.31
N SER A 68 4.55 -1.89 -6.70
CA SER A 68 5.50 -2.17 -7.80
C SER A 68 6.71 -1.24 -7.66
N PRO A 69 7.78 -1.40 -8.45
CA PRO A 69 9.01 -0.61 -8.30
C PRO A 69 8.78 0.90 -8.26
N ILE A 70 9.61 1.59 -7.48
CA ILE A 70 9.56 3.06 -7.32
C ILE A 70 9.52 3.75 -8.69
N GLY A 71 8.56 4.64 -8.89
CA GLY A 71 8.44 5.44 -10.10
C GLY A 71 7.95 4.69 -11.35
N SER A 72 7.62 3.39 -11.22
CA SER A 72 7.13 2.58 -12.35
C SER A 72 5.69 2.91 -12.77
N GLY A 73 4.85 3.37 -11.84
CA GLY A 73 3.44 3.65 -12.12
C GLY A 73 2.63 2.40 -12.51
N MET A 74 3.12 1.20 -12.20
CA MET A 74 2.51 -0.07 -12.61
C MET A 74 1.35 -0.52 -11.72
N GLY A 75 1.03 0.22 -10.68
CA GLY A 75 -0.01 -0.10 -9.71
C GLY A 75 0.37 -1.28 -8.80
N ILE A 76 -0.64 -1.85 -8.15
CA ILE A 76 -0.47 -2.99 -7.24
C ILE A 76 -0.43 -4.28 -8.06
N ARG A 77 0.74 -4.93 -8.12
CA ARG A 77 0.94 -6.15 -8.93
C ARG A 77 0.49 -7.41 -8.23
N ASN A 78 0.55 -7.43 -6.90
CA ASN A 78 0.15 -8.56 -6.09
C ASN A 78 -0.81 -8.12 -4.95
N PRO A 79 -2.07 -7.87 -5.26
CA PRO A 79 -3.06 -7.44 -4.27
C PRO A 79 -3.30 -8.48 -3.17
N TYR A 80 -3.09 -9.77 -3.47
CA TYR A 80 -3.22 -10.84 -2.49
C TYR A 80 -2.23 -10.68 -1.33
N ASN A 81 -0.96 -10.45 -1.64
CA ASN A 81 0.06 -10.28 -0.60
C ASN A 81 -0.18 -9.00 0.22
N VAL A 82 -0.52 -7.90 -0.45
CA VAL A 82 -0.84 -6.63 0.23
C VAL A 82 -2.00 -6.81 1.21
N GLN A 83 -3.06 -7.52 0.80
CA GLN A 83 -4.19 -7.83 1.67
C GLN A 83 -3.76 -8.66 2.88
N ILE A 84 -2.95 -9.72 2.69
CA ILE A 84 -2.44 -10.55 3.78
C ILE A 84 -1.60 -9.74 4.78
N ILE A 85 -0.75 -8.82 4.27
CA ILE A 85 0.03 -7.93 5.12
C ILE A 85 -0.92 -7.05 5.94
N ALA A 86 -1.89 -6.39 5.30
CA ALA A 86 -2.83 -5.49 5.96
C ALA A 86 -3.73 -6.19 6.99
N GLU A 87 -4.10 -7.47 6.74
CA GLU A 87 -4.91 -8.25 7.67
C GLU A 87 -4.13 -8.74 8.91
N ARG A 88 -2.81 -8.89 8.81
CA ARG A 88 -1.99 -9.53 9.83
C ARG A 88 -1.08 -8.61 10.61
N ALA A 89 -0.76 -7.45 10.06
CA ALA A 89 0.12 -6.48 10.71
C ALA A 89 -0.56 -5.91 11.97
N GLY A 90 0.18 -5.83 13.05
CA GLY A 90 -0.19 -5.14 14.27
C GLY A 90 0.22 -3.66 14.28
N VAL A 91 0.91 -3.21 13.23
CA VAL A 91 1.36 -1.83 12.99
C VAL A 91 0.73 -1.29 11.72
N PRO A 92 0.67 0.04 11.51
CA PRO A 92 0.15 0.62 10.28
C PRO A 92 0.82 0.09 9.02
N VAL A 93 0.02 -0.18 7.98
CA VAL A 93 0.48 -0.60 6.66
C VAL A 93 0.28 0.54 5.68
N ILE A 94 1.38 1.04 5.13
CA ILE A 94 1.37 2.14 4.17
C ILE A 94 1.87 1.61 2.83
N LEU A 95 1.00 1.55 1.81
CA LEU A 95 1.46 1.14 0.48
C LEU A 95 2.41 2.21 -0.08
N ASP A 96 3.66 1.81 -0.32
CA ASP A 96 4.71 2.71 -0.82
C ASP A 96 5.19 2.24 -2.20
N ALA A 97 5.32 3.17 -3.11
CA ALA A 97 5.78 2.96 -4.48
C ALA A 97 4.80 2.25 -5.44
N GLY A 98 4.99 2.53 -6.71
CA GLY A 98 4.27 1.89 -7.81
C GLY A 98 2.90 2.47 -8.12
N ILE A 99 2.31 3.30 -7.27
CA ILE A 99 1.03 3.96 -7.57
C ILE A 99 1.19 4.85 -8.79
N GLY A 100 0.37 4.60 -9.81
CA GLY A 100 0.38 5.36 -11.07
C GLY A 100 -0.81 6.30 -11.22
N THR A 101 -1.96 5.94 -10.64
CA THR A 101 -3.19 6.73 -10.77
C THR A 101 -4.12 6.53 -9.56
N ALA A 102 -5.19 7.32 -9.50
CA ALA A 102 -6.15 7.33 -8.39
C ALA A 102 -6.77 5.97 -8.07
N SER A 103 -7.05 5.13 -9.08
CA SER A 103 -7.59 3.78 -8.85
C SER A 103 -6.65 2.86 -8.07
N ASP A 104 -5.33 3.03 -8.21
CA ASP A 104 -4.35 2.25 -7.45
C ASP A 104 -4.39 2.64 -5.96
N ALA A 105 -4.53 3.93 -5.67
CA ALA A 105 -4.66 4.43 -4.31
C ALA A 105 -5.97 3.95 -3.65
N ALA A 106 -7.10 3.99 -4.38
CA ALA A 106 -8.36 3.45 -3.89
C ALA A 106 -8.25 1.95 -3.58
N LEU A 107 -7.64 1.18 -4.49
CA LEU A 107 -7.43 -0.26 -4.30
C LEU A 107 -6.57 -0.55 -3.06
N ALA A 108 -5.49 0.21 -2.82
CA ALA A 108 -4.67 0.05 -1.62
C ALA A 108 -5.51 0.17 -0.34
N MET A 109 -6.36 1.19 -0.26
CA MET A 109 -7.25 1.40 0.88
C MET A 109 -8.31 0.32 1.02
N GLU A 110 -8.89 -0.16 -0.10
CA GLU A 110 -9.84 -1.29 -0.11
C GLU A 110 -9.21 -2.60 0.34
N LEU A 111 -7.92 -2.84 0.01
CA LEU A 111 -7.16 -4.02 0.45
C LEU A 111 -6.81 -3.99 1.95
N GLY A 112 -6.96 -2.85 2.59
CA GLY A 112 -6.77 -2.73 4.03
C GLY A 112 -5.60 -1.89 4.47
N CYS A 113 -4.84 -1.30 3.57
CA CYS A 113 -3.78 -0.36 3.96
C CYS A 113 -4.35 0.82 4.75
N ASP A 114 -3.55 1.34 5.67
CA ASP A 114 -3.90 2.51 6.49
C ASP A 114 -3.56 3.82 5.79
N GLY A 115 -2.71 3.75 4.78
CA GLY A 115 -2.33 4.89 3.96
C GLY A 115 -1.61 4.50 2.69
N VAL A 116 -1.32 5.52 1.88
CA VAL A 116 -0.47 5.41 0.70
C VAL A 116 0.59 6.50 0.73
N LEU A 117 1.82 6.15 0.33
CA LEU A 117 2.89 7.09 0.12
C LEU A 117 3.17 7.17 -1.38
N LEU A 118 3.11 8.35 -1.94
CA LEU A 118 3.28 8.58 -3.37
C LEU A 118 3.93 9.95 -3.63
N ALA A 119 4.71 10.02 -4.70
CA ALA A 119 5.33 11.27 -5.16
C ALA A 119 5.29 11.37 -6.68
N SER A 120 5.91 10.43 -7.39
CA SER A 120 6.08 10.48 -8.85
C SER A 120 4.77 10.49 -9.64
N SER A 121 3.75 9.80 -9.16
CA SER A 121 2.42 9.80 -9.79
C SER A 121 1.75 11.17 -9.80
N VAL A 122 2.08 12.02 -8.84
CA VAL A 122 1.62 13.41 -8.81
C VAL A 122 2.58 14.32 -9.54
N SER A 123 3.88 14.31 -9.18
CA SER A 123 4.84 15.27 -9.69
C SER A 123 5.15 15.13 -11.19
N ARG A 124 4.89 13.95 -11.78
CA ARG A 124 5.08 13.65 -13.21
C ARG A 124 3.77 13.57 -14.00
N ALA A 125 2.63 13.84 -13.37
CA ALA A 125 1.35 13.95 -14.08
C ALA A 125 1.34 15.18 -15.01
N GLU A 126 0.55 15.13 -16.08
CA GLU A 126 0.34 16.29 -16.96
C GLU A 126 -0.31 17.45 -16.19
N ASP A 127 -1.21 17.17 -15.26
CA ASP A 127 -1.78 18.10 -14.29
C ASP A 127 -1.51 17.60 -12.86
N PRO A 128 -0.40 18.03 -12.21
CA PRO A 128 -0.08 17.61 -10.86
C PRO A 128 -1.12 18.00 -9.81
N ALA A 129 -1.74 19.16 -9.93
CA ALA A 129 -2.75 19.64 -8.99
C ALA A 129 -4.05 18.83 -9.09
N GLY A 130 -4.49 18.56 -10.32
CA GLY A 130 -5.61 17.66 -10.59
C GLY A 130 -5.34 16.24 -10.09
N MET A 131 -4.15 15.71 -10.33
CA MET A 131 -3.77 14.37 -9.85
C MET A 131 -3.71 14.30 -8.33
N ALA A 132 -3.17 15.30 -7.65
CA ALA A 132 -3.16 15.34 -6.18
C ALA A 132 -4.60 15.34 -5.61
N THR A 133 -5.50 16.10 -6.22
CA THR A 133 -6.92 16.11 -5.85
C THR A 133 -7.57 14.76 -6.07
N ALA A 134 -7.30 14.10 -7.20
CA ALA A 134 -7.81 12.77 -7.53
C ALA A 134 -7.28 11.70 -6.56
N MET A 135 -5.99 11.75 -6.21
CA MET A 135 -5.40 10.82 -5.25
C MET A 135 -6.04 10.94 -3.86
N ARG A 136 -6.22 12.16 -3.37
CA ARG A 136 -6.92 12.40 -2.11
C ARG A 136 -8.32 11.80 -2.11
N ALA A 137 -9.12 12.10 -3.14
CA ALA A 137 -10.48 11.59 -3.27
C ALA A 137 -10.50 10.05 -3.34
N ALA A 138 -9.52 9.44 -4.02
CA ALA A 138 -9.39 8.00 -4.13
C ALA A 138 -9.09 7.32 -2.78
N VAL A 139 -8.20 7.90 -1.98
CA VAL A 139 -7.89 7.41 -0.62
C VAL A 139 -9.14 7.48 0.26
N GLU A 140 -9.83 8.61 0.26
CA GLU A 140 -11.07 8.80 1.02
C GLU A 140 -12.15 7.80 0.58
N ALA A 141 -12.35 7.62 -0.73
CA ALA A 141 -13.33 6.69 -1.30
C ALA A 141 -13.00 5.22 -1.00
N GLY A 142 -11.74 4.79 -1.18
CA GLY A 142 -11.30 3.43 -0.90
C GLY A 142 -11.44 3.08 0.57
N HIS A 143 -11.07 3.98 1.46
CA HIS A 143 -11.28 3.82 2.90
C HIS A 143 -12.76 3.68 3.26
N ALA A 144 -13.63 4.55 2.73
CA ALA A 144 -15.07 4.49 2.95
C ALA A 144 -15.67 3.19 2.40
N ALA A 145 -15.25 2.75 1.21
CA ALA A 145 -15.70 1.49 0.59
C ALA A 145 -15.33 0.27 1.44
N ARG A 146 -14.10 0.25 2.00
CA ARG A 146 -13.67 -0.80 2.93
C ARG A 146 -14.58 -0.86 4.15
N LEU A 147 -14.85 0.27 4.79
CA LEU A 147 -15.71 0.34 5.99
C LEU A 147 -17.17 -0.04 5.69
N ALA A 148 -17.68 0.32 4.53
CA ALA A 148 -19.04 -0.05 4.10
C ALA A 148 -19.19 -1.55 3.85
N GLY A 149 -18.10 -2.23 3.55
CA GLY A 149 -18.10 -3.66 3.23
C GLY A 149 -18.54 -3.92 1.80
N ARG A 150 -17.82 -4.80 1.15
CA ARG A 150 -18.06 -5.21 -0.23
C ARG A 150 -19.11 -6.33 -0.30
N ILE A 151 -19.96 -6.35 -1.32
CA ILE A 151 -20.80 -7.52 -1.60
C ILE A 151 -19.93 -8.76 -1.88
N PRO A 152 -20.37 -9.98 -1.50
CA PRO A 152 -19.63 -11.20 -1.80
C PRO A 152 -19.39 -11.40 -3.29
N ARG A 153 -18.18 -11.85 -3.65
CA ARG A 153 -17.90 -12.30 -5.02
C ARG A 153 -18.65 -13.61 -5.26
N ARG A 154 -19.36 -13.71 -6.37
CA ARG A 154 -20.12 -14.90 -6.77
C ARG A 154 -19.66 -15.39 -8.13
N LEU A 155 -19.69 -16.70 -8.34
CA LEU A 155 -19.36 -17.31 -9.63
C LEU A 155 -20.45 -17.03 -10.66
N HIS A 156 -21.73 -17.02 -10.20
CA HIS A 156 -22.90 -16.81 -11.05
C HIS A 156 -23.59 -15.51 -10.72
N ALA A 157 -24.29 -14.96 -11.71
CA ALA A 157 -25.11 -13.76 -11.54
C ALA A 157 -26.25 -14.01 -10.55
N GLU A 158 -26.58 -12.96 -9.79
CA GLU A 158 -27.79 -12.89 -8.97
C GLU A 158 -28.56 -11.66 -9.39
N ALA A 159 -29.82 -11.87 -9.82
CA ALA A 159 -30.66 -10.76 -10.27
C ALA A 159 -30.96 -9.80 -9.11
N SER A 160 -30.76 -8.50 -9.35
CA SER A 160 -31.08 -7.42 -8.40
C SER A 160 -32.57 -7.10 -8.38
N THR A 161 -33.31 -7.46 -9.44
CA THR A 161 -34.75 -7.25 -9.58
C THR A 161 -35.47 -8.60 -9.52
N PRO A 162 -36.52 -8.74 -8.70
CA PRO A 162 -37.33 -9.97 -8.68
C PRO A 162 -37.90 -10.27 -10.08
N ALA A 163 -37.86 -11.53 -10.47
CA ALA A 163 -38.45 -11.96 -11.75
C ALA A 163 -40.00 -12.04 -11.71
N GLU A 164 -40.61 -11.94 -10.54
CA GLU A 164 -42.04 -11.94 -10.36
C GLU A 164 -42.69 -10.72 -11.03
N GLY A 165 -43.61 -10.95 -11.95
CA GLY A 165 -44.32 -9.90 -12.68
C GLY A 165 -43.66 -9.45 -14.00
N THR A 166 -42.56 -10.08 -14.42
CA THR A 166 -42.08 -9.90 -15.80
C THR A 166 -42.99 -10.59 -16.80
N PRO A 167 -43.38 -9.90 -17.91
CA PRO A 167 -44.20 -10.55 -18.95
C PRO A 167 -43.42 -11.72 -19.57
N ASP A 168 -44.10 -12.85 -19.77
CA ASP A 168 -43.57 -13.96 -20.55
C ASP A 168 -43.58 -13.52 -22.04
N LEU A 169 -42.39 -13.22 -22.58
CA LEU A 169 -42.24 -12.77 -23.97
C LEU A 169 -41.83 -13.92 -24.91
N ALA A 170 -42.20 -15.17 -24.60
CA ALA A 170 -41.97 -16.32 -25.48
C ALA A 170 -42.84 -16.30 -26.72
#